data_971799053178d2210a34f48761b09ba2
#
_entry.id   971799053178d2210a34f48761b09ba2
#
_cell.length_a   1.000
_cell.length_b   1.000
_cell.length_c   1.000
_cell.angle_alpha   90.00
_cell.angle_beta   90.00
_cell.angle_gamma   90.00
#
_symmetry.space_group_name_H-M   'P 1'
#
loop_
_entity.id
_entity.type
_entity.pdbx_description
1 polymer ?
#
loop_
_entity_poly.entity_id
_entity_poly.type
_entity_poly.pdbx_seq_one_letter_code
_entity_poly.pdbx_strand_id
1 'polypeptide(L)'
;WVHTFTIEHSDFTMPENTASTVACAADIVAPFVPVVTDNCDNVLVASAPVISAAPTCEGNVTYTYTFTDCEGNAHNWVHTFTIDDTSPPTGIAPSDILDLQCTSEIPLADINLVTNVADNCGGTVTISVSETNNEGSGCNGNPLIITRTYTLTDCSGLATNLIQTIRVEDNTAPIFTSELPQNISVSCDAIPNPANMSGSDNCGEVTITVLDTIDREESQCEGEYIISRTWTITDSCNNSSSYTQTITVFDNTPPILTSQLNTEINVLCSEIPEVPELVFTDNCSGIQNVIYNETSTIISIYEYVIVREWVVSDNCGNEANFSQTINVSVEEPFDAIPFAICIEENPIDLFTILDDSIPTTGTWIEVTSSGGLTGSIFNPSNVTLGYYTLRYIVELEDNACPMIYEIYLNVNDDCVVLPACDITVYNAVSPNDDSSNDFFFIDGLECYPDNTVEIYNRWGILVYSETGYDNNLKSFKGISEGRNTINKNELLPDGTYFYILKYTDEENKKHDRSGYLYLNR
;
A
#
# COMPACT_ATOMS: atom_id res chain seq x y z
N TRP A 1 -45.00 -55.66 31.86
CA TRP A 1 -46.37 -56.22 31.94
C TRP A 1 -46.28 -57.40 32.88
N VAL A 2 -47.01 -57.30 34.02
CA VAL A 2 -47.15 -58.39 34.98
C VAL A 2 -48.49 -59.02 34.68
N HIS A 3 -48.50 -60.26 34.36
CA HIS A 3 -49.70 -61.07 34.29
C HIS A 3 -49.86 -61.74 35.64
N THR A 4 -50.89 -61.34 36.38
CA THR A 4 -51.32 -62.08 37.58
C THR A 4 -52.27 -63.16 37.14
N PHE A 5 -51.84 -64.37 37.29
CA PHE A 5 -52.74 -65.48 37.11
C PHE A 5 -53.40 -65.77 38.45
N THR A 6 -54.67 -65.54 38.53
CA THR A 6 -55.49 -66.03 39.61
C THR A 6 -55.91 -67.41 39.26
N ILE A 7 -55.48 -68.37 40.06
CA ILE A 7 -55.95 -69.75 39.95
C ILE A 7 -57.13 -69.85 40.88
N GLU A 8 -58.31 -69.87 40.32
CA GLU A 8 -59.52 -70.17 41.16
C GLU A 8 -59.62 -71.66 41.28
N HIS A 9 -59.59 -72.07 42.53
CA HIS A 9 -59.98 -73.42 42.82
C HIS A 9 -61.40 -73.38 43.29
N SER A 10 -62.25 -73.92 42.51
CA SER A 10 -63.62 -74.05 42.79
C SER A 10 -63.86 -75.43 43.37
N ASP A 11 -64.63 -75.33 44.36
CA ASP A 11 -65.48 -76.42 44.74
C ASP A 11 -64.93 -77.35 45.81
N PHE A 12 -65.13 -76.98 47.06
CA PHE A 12 -64.86 -77.91 48.18
C PHE A 12 -65.71 -77.69 49.39
N THR A 13 -66.05 -78.74 50.12
CA THR A 13 -66.64 -78.70 51.43
C THR A 13 -65.57 -78.38 52.53
N MET A 14 -64.69 -77.66 52.18
CA MET A 14 -63.57 -77.16 52.98
C MET A 14 -63.79 -75.71 53.38
N PRO A 15 -63.14 -75.23 54.40
CA PRO A 15 -63.11 -73.77 54.60
C PRO A 15 -62.55 -73.08 53.32
N GLU A 16 -63.00 -71.85 53.16
CA GLU A 16 -62.53 -71.06 52.03
C GLU A 16 -60.97 -70.95 52.07
N ASN A 17 -60.36 -71.01 50.90
CA ASN A 17 -58.97 -70.73 50.79
C ASN A 17 -58.69 -69.31 51.27
N THR A 18 -57.54 -69.15 51.84
CA THR A 18 -57.13 -67.85 52.36
C THR A 18 -55.94 -67.31 51.54
N ALA A 19 -55.79 -66.01 51.55
CA ALA A 19 -54.70 -65.35 50.95
C ALA A 19 -54.18 -64.24 51.87
N SER A 20 -52.86 -63.94 51.75
CA SER A 20 -52.24 -62.84 52.39
C SER A 20 -51.16 -62.28 51.45
N THR A 21 -50.84 -61.02 51.65
CA THR A 21 -49.75 -60.35 50.85
C THR A 21 -48.57 -60.14 51.76
N VAL A 22 -47.39 -60.43 51.24
CA VAL A 22 -46.11 -60.17 51.88
C VAL A 22 -45.26 -59.34 50.92
N ALA A 23 -44.36 -58.56 51.43
CA ALA A 23 -43.47 -57.78 50.60
C ALA A 23 -42.45 -58.66 49.84
N CYS A 24 -41.85 -59.59 50.56
CA CYS A 24 -40.76 -60.43 49.99
C CYS A 24 -41.04 -61.92 50.20
N ALA A 25 -40.48 -62.74 49.38
CA ALA A 25 -40.51 -64.17 49.50
C ALA A 25 -39.90 -64.63 50.85
N ALA A 26 -38.96 -63.91 51.38
CA ALA A 26 -38.34 -64.18 52.71
C ALA A 26 -39.23 -63.94 53.87
N ASP A 27 -40.32 -63.14 53.73
CA ASP A 27 -41.27 -62.78 54.74
C ASP A 27 -42.38 -63.85 54.91
N ILE A 28 -42.34 -64.83 54.03
CA ILE A 28 -43.38 -65.90 54.09
C ILE A 28 -43.13 -66.74 55.32
N VAL A 29 -44.12 -66.70 56.20
CA VAL A 29 -44.17 -67.56 57.34
C VAL A 29 -45.33 -68.55 57.17
N ALA A 30 -45.15 -69.84 57.49
CA ALA A 30 -46.13 -70.87 57.32
C ALA A 30 -47.51 -70.41 57.85
N PRO A 31 -48.60 -70.54 57.05
CA PRO A 31 -49.89 -70.05 57.40
C PRO A 31 -50.49 -70.86 58.57
N PHE A 32 -51.35 -70.20 59.27
CA PHE A 32 -52.16 -70.91 60.31
C PHE A 32 -53.13 -71.85 59.59
N VAL A 33 -52.95 -73.18 59.80
CA VAL A 33 -53.81 -74.19 59.17
C VAL A 33 -55.13 -74.24 59.84
N PRO A 34 -56.26 -74.18 59.16
CA PRO A 34 -57.58 -74.24 59.74
C PRO A 34 -57.87 -75.63 60.35
N VAL A 35 -58.66 -75.63 61.37
CA VAL A 35 -59.19 -76.88 61.94
C VAL A 35 -60.29 -77.35 61.05
N VAL A 36 -60.11 -78.51 60.40
CA VAL A 36 -61.08 -79.14 59.54
C VAL A 36 -61.58 -80.41 60.22
N THR A 37 -62.87 -80.56 60.20
CA THR A 37 -63.52 -81.75 60.71
C THR A 37 -64.13 -82.52 59.56
N ASP A 38 -64.12 -83.84 59.65
CA ASP A 38 -64.90 -84.71 58.78
C ASP A 38 -66.40 -84.66 59.15
N ASN A 39 -67.20 -85.26 58.31
CA ASN A 39 -68.61 -85.37 58.54
C ASN A 39 -68.97 -86.23 59.81
N CYS A 40 -67.93 -86.73 60.48
CA CYS A 40 -68.02 -87.50 61.69
C CYS A 40 -67.55 -86.73 62.97
N ASP A 41 -67.33 -85.37 62.86
CA ASP A 41 -66.78 -84.45 63.86
C ASP A 41 -65.32 -84.78 64.29
N ASN A 42 -64.56 -85.59 63.53
CA ASN A 42 -63.17 -85.82 63.80
C ASN A 42 -62.32 -84.71 63.20
N VAL A 43 -61.38 -84.22 63.99
CA VAL A 43 -60.41 -83.25 63.50
C VAL A 43 -59.43 -84.00 62.52
N LEU A 44 -59.44 -83.53 61.32
CA LEU A 44 -58.53 -84.02 60.32
C LEU A 44 -57.13 -83.41 60.49
N VAL A 45 -56.10 -84.24 60.35
CA VAL A 45 -54.76 -83.76 60.41
C VAL A 45 -54.29 -83.44 58.97
N ALA A 46 -53.91 -82.21 58.83
CA ALA A 46 -53.35 -81.77 57.52
C ALA A 46 -52.06 -82.54 57.21
N SER A 47 -51.87 -82.86 55.97
CA SER A 47 -50.55 -83.30 55.48
C SER A 47 -49.47 -82.23 55.66
N ALA A 48 -48.21 -82.62 55.52
CA ALA A 48 -47.14 -81.60 55.29
C ALA A 48 -47.52 -80.79 54.00
N PRO A 49 -47.35 -79.51 54.02
CA PRO A 49 -47.76 -78.71 52.89
C PRO A 49 -46.92 -79.02 51.65
N VAL A 50 -47.59 -79.07 50.51
CA VAL A 50 -46.87 -78.96 49.20
C VAL A 50 -46.78 -77.46 48.98
N ILE A 51 -45.55 -77.00 48.90
CA ILE A 51 -45.21 -75.59 48.66
C ILE A 51 -44.84 -75.43 47.23
N SER A 52 -45.46 -74.48 46.50
CA SER A 52 -45.05 -74.14 45.18
C SER A 52 -43.64 -73.48 45.16
N ALA A 53 -42.98 -73.53 44.06
CA ALA A 53 -41.70 -72.80 43.91
C ALA A 53 -41.96 -71.30 44.16
N ALA A 54 -41.09 -70.71 44.97
CA ALA A 54 -41.13 -69.27 45.17
C ALA A 54 -40.71 -68.59 43.84
N PRO A 55 -41.46 -67.60 43.35
CA PRO A 55 -41.05 -66.80 42.24
C PRO A 55 -39.77 -66.04 42.60
N THR A 56 -39.01 -65.72 41.60
CA THR A 56 -37.75 -64.91 41.75
C THR A 56 -38.06 -63.44 42.13
N CYS A 57 -39.31 -63.05 41.97
CA CYS A 57 -39.77 -61.67 42.16
C CYS A 57 -41.20 -61.71 42.68
N GLU A 58 -42.10 -61.01 42.04
CA GLU A 58 -43.50 -61.01 42.32
C GLU A 58 -44.17 -62.29 41.88
N GLY A 59 -45.25 -62.63 42.48
CA GLY A 59 -46.07 -63.80 42.17
C GLY A 59 -46.68 -64.47 43.38
N ASN A 60 -47.11 -65.68 43.15
CA ASN A 60 -47.80 -66.39 44.23
C ASN A 60 -47.02 -67.62 44.71
N VAL A 61 -46.99 -67.77 46.02
CA VAL A 61 -46.49 -69.01 46.65
C VAL A 61 -47.69 -69.64 47.32
N THR A 62 -48.02 -70.87 47.00
CA THR A 62 -49.15 -71.61 47.56
C THR A 62 -48.65 -72.68 48.51
N TYR A 63 -49.27 -72.71 49.65
CA TYR A 63 -49.18 -73.78 50.61
C TYR A 63 -50.40 -74.64 50.51
N THR A 64 -50.31 -75.82 49.93
CA THR A 64 -51.40 -76.75 49.75
C THR A 64 -51.35 -77.83 50.86
N TYR A 65 -52.30 -77.85 51.71
CA TYR A 65 -52.48 -78.84 52.75
C TYR A 65 -53.61 -79.79 52.32
N THR A 66 -53.37 -81.04 52.31
CA THR A 66 -54.34 -82.07 51.97
C THR A 66 -54.89 -82.64 53.27
N PHE A 67 -56.19 -82.59 53.38
CA PHE A 67 -56.95 -83.25 54.50
C PHE A 67 -57.53 -84.51 53.87
N THR A 68 -57.40 -85.61 54.58
CA THR A 68 -57.93 -86.89 54.11
C THR A 68 -58.78 -87.48 55.23
N ASP A 69 -59.97 -87.83 54.88
CA ASP A 69 -60.88 -88.48 55.79
C ASP A 69 -60.65 -89.97 55.93
N CYS A 70 -61.39 -90.64 56.77
CA CYS A 70 -61.25 -92.08 57.00
C CYS A 70 -61.78 -92.94 55.82
N GLU A 71 -62.52 -92.31 54.86
CA GLU A 71 -62.98 -92.95 53.62
C GLU A 71 -62.01 -92.82 52.44
N GLY A 72 -60.94 -91.99 52.66
CA GLY A 72 -59.94 -91.75 51.64
C GLY A 72 -60.27 -90.56 50.71
N ASN A 73 -61.34 -89.79 50.98
CA ASN A 73 -61.66 -88.56 50.27
C ASN A 73 -60.64 -87.53 50.68
N ALA A 74 -59.99 -86.99 49.72
CA ALA A 74 -58.93 -85.99 49.95
C ALA A 74 -59.34 -84.62 49.38
N HIS A 75 -59.31 -83.61 50.27
CA HIS A 75 -59.55 -82.26 49.89
C HIS A 75 -58.44 -81.34 50.29
N ASN A 76 -58.22 -80.36 49.49
CA ASN A 76 -57.10 -79.41 49.69
C ASN A 76 -57.58 -78.07 50.23
N TRP A 77 -56.87 -77.61 51.22
CA TRP A 77 -56.98 -76.21 51.63
C TRP A 77 -55.69 -75.53 51.17
N VAL A 78 -55.87 -74.35 50.55
CA VAL A 78 -54.70 -73.59 49.95
C VAL A 78 -54.68 -72.24 50.61
N HIS A 79 -53.51 -71.93 51.12
CA HIS A 79 -53.13 -70.53 51.43
C HIS A 79 -52.24 -69.96 50.36
N THR A 80 -52.59 -68.83 49.79
CA THR A 80 -51.84 -68.16 48.77
C THR A 80 -51.19 -66.96 49.38
N PHE A 81 -49.86 -66.92 49.32
CA PHE A 81 -49.08 -65.71 49.57
C PHE A 81 -48.90 -65.03 48.25
N THR A 82 -49.33 -63.77 48.11
CA THR A 82 -49.01 -62.89 47.01
C THR A 82 -47.76 -62.10 47.45
N ILE A 83 -46.68 -62.25 46.72
CA ILE A 83 -45.50 -61.43 46.89
C ILE A 83 -45.73 -60.18 46.10
N ASP A 84 -45.77 -59.03 46.74
CA ASP A 84 -46.01 -57.70 46.15
C ASP A 84 -44.99 -56.73 46.75
N ASP A 85 -43.88 -56.55 46.05
CA ASP A 85 -42.82 -55.63 46.48
C ASP A 85 -43.22 -54.21 46.13
N THR A 86 -43.27 -53.36 47.09
CA THR A 86 -43.59 -51.94 46.91
C THR A 86 -42.47 -50.98 47.24
N SER A 87 -41.26 -51.53 47.50
CA SER A 87 -40.11 -50.74 47.90
C SER A 87 -39.06 -50.71 46.79
N PRO A 88 -38.85 -49.59 46.24
CA PRO A 88 -37.85 -49.49 45.18
C PRO A 88 -36.40 -49.70 45.71
N PRO A 89 -35.49 -50.17 44.91
CA PRO A 89 -34.09 -50.40 45.29
C PRO A 89 -33.41 -49.08 45.70
N THR A 90 -32.39 -49.18 46.53
CA THR A 90 -31.56 -48.07 47.02
C THR A 90 -30.12 -48.15 46.52
N GLY A 91 -29.44 -47.01 46.49
CA GLY A 91 -28.04 -46.92 46.13
C GLY A 91 -27.48 -45.53 46.36
N ILE A 92 -26.19 -45.39 46.14
CA ILE A 92 -25.50 -44.10 46.20
C ILE A 92 -24.95 -43.75 44.80
N ALA A 93 -25.30 -42.60 44.29
CA ALA A 93 -24.79 -42.08 43.03
C ALA A 93 -23.25 -41.88 43.08
N PRO A 94 -22.57 -41.95 41.93
CA PRO A 94 -21.23 -41.43 41.81
C PRO A 94 -21.17 -39.95 42.19
N SER A 95 -20.05 -39.50 42.74
CA SER A 95 -19.88 -38.08 43.09
C SER A 95 -19.97 -37.17 41.88
N ASP A 96 -20.54 -35.98 42.08
CA ASP A 96 -20.55 -34.95 41.06
C ASP A 96 -19.11 -34.57 40.61
N ILE A 97 -18.98 -34.16 39.37
CA ILE A 97 -17.74 -33.67 38.75
C ILE A 97 -18.03 -32.24 38.28
N LEU A 98 -17.51 -31.24 39.02
CA LEU A 98 -17.95 -29.84 38.81
C LEU A 98 -16.89 -28.92 38.24
N ASP A 99 -15.69 -29.39 38.01
CA ASP A 99 -14.51 -28.58 37.70
C ASP A 99 -13.77 -29.01 36.41
N LEU A 100 -14.49 -29.66 35.50
CA LEU A 100 -13.95 -29.95 34.18
C LEU A 100 -13.86 -28.69 33.34
N GLN A 101 -12.76 -28.55 32.62
CA GLN A 101 -12.57 -27.45 31.66
C GLN A 101 -13.05 -27.85 30.26
N CYS A 102 -12.71 -29.07 29.83
CA CYS A 102 -12.96 -29.50 28.46
C CYS A 102 -14.00 -30.64 28.39
N THR A 103 -14.76 -30.63 27.31
CA THR A 103 -15.71 -31.73 27.03
C THR A 103 -15.01 -33.07 26.81
N SER A 104 -13.75 -33.05 26.37
CA SER A 104 -12.90 -34.24 26.18
C SER A 104 -12.54 -34.92 27.51
N GLU A 105 -12.63 -34.23 28.63
CA GLU A 105 -12.35 -34.73 29.98
C GLU A 105 -13.53 -35.46 30.59
N ILE A 106 -14.72 -35.40 29.98
CA ILE A 106 -15.91 -36.06 30.47
C ILE A 106 -15.69 -37.57 30.47
N PRO A 107 -15.64 -38.24 31.68
CA PRO A 107 -15.46 -39.66 31.72
C PRO A 107 -16.68 -40.38 31.17
N LEU A 108 -16.45 -41.54 30.58
CA LEU A 108 -17.58 -42.41 30.18
C LEU A 108 -18.42 -42.81 31.41
N ALA A 109 -19.71 -42.94 31.17
CA ALA A 109 -20.61 -43.43 32.21
C ALA A 109 -20.24 -44.85 32.65
N ASP A 110 -20.04 -45.08 33.94
CA ASP A 110 -19.69 -46.40 34.51
C ASP A 110 -20.69 -46.74 35.61
N ILE A 111 -21.51 -47.75 35.35
CA ILE A 111 -22.51 -48.25 36.31
C ILE A 111 -21.87 -48.86 37.55
N ASN A 112 -20.59 -49.30 37.47
CA ASN A 112 -19.89 -49.89 38.60
C ASN A 112 -19.50 -48.87 39.68
N LEU A 113 -19.60 -47.59 39.37
CA LEU A 113 -19.39 -46.51 40.34
C LEU A 113 -20.58 -46.25 41.25
N VAL A 114 -21.76 -46.83 40.95
CA VAL A 114 -22.91 -46.83 41.85
C VAL A 114 -22.64 -47.80 43.00
N THR A 115 -22.69 -47.32 44.21
CA THR A 115 -22.36 -48.09 45.40
C THR A 115 -23.54 -48.30 46.31
N ASN A 116 -23.41 -49.25 47.28
CA ASN A 116 -24.43 -49.57 48.26
C ASN A 116 -25.82 -49.92 47.61
N VAL A 117 -25.74 -50.60 46.48
CA VAL A 117 -26.94 -51.08 45.80
C VAL A 117 -27.57 -52.18 46.60
N ALA A 118 -28.79 -51.97 47.06
CA ALA A 118 -29.53 -52.95 47.87
C ALA A 118 -31.04 -52.83 47.59
N ASP A 119 -31.67 -54.00 47.72
CA ASP A 119 -33.13 -54.10 47.70
C ASP A 119 -33.61 -54.85 48.94
N ASN A 120 -34.81 -54.50 49.44
CA ASN A 120 -35.41 -55.12 50.67
C ASN A 120 -35.78 -56.58 50.46
N CYS A 121 -36.14 -56.95 49.22
CA CYS A 121 -36.53 -58.32 48.90
C CYS A 121 -35.34 -59.15 48.37
N GLY A 122 -34.17 -58.56 48.26
CA GLY A 122 -33.04 -59.17 47.60
C GLY A 122 -33.25 -59.30 46.09
N GLY A 123 -32.51 -60.12 45.49
CA GLY A 123 -32.60 -60.27 44.04
C GLY A 123 -31.58 -59.43 43.30
N THR A 124 -31.68 -59.47 42.01
CA THR A 124 -30.74 -58.75 41.12
C THR A 124 -31.31 -57.37 40.81
N VAL A 125 -30.63 -56.33 41.29
CA VAL A 125 -30.92 -54.95 40.86
C VAL A 125 -30.15 -54.72 39.56
N THR A 126 -30.87 -54.31 38.51
CA THR A 126 -30.28 -53.90 37.21
C THR A 126 -30.06 -52.42 37.25
N ILE A 127 -28.92 -51.96 36.67
CA ILE A 127 -28.56 -50.55 36.58
C ILE A 127 -28.48 -50.14 35.12
N SER A 128 -29.23 -49.15 34.74
CA SER A 128 -29.11 -48.47 33.44
C SER A 128 -28.70 -47.02 33.65
N VAL A 129 -28.10 -46.42 32.63
CA VAL A 129 -27.67 -45.03 32.69
C VAL A 129 -28.23 -44.29 31.46
N SER A 130 -28.72 -43.11 31.69
CA SER A 130 -29.10 -42.17 30.64
C SER A 130 -28.47 -40.80 30.94
N GLU A 131 -28.26 -40.04 29.89
CA GLU A 131 -27.67 -38.71 29.98
C GLU A 131 -28.58 -37.69 29.30
N THR A 132 -28.70 -36.55 29.93
CA THR A 132 -29.30 -35.33 29.38
C THR A 132 -28.37 -34.17 29.66
N ASN A 133 -28.44 -33.13 28.85
CA ASN A 133 -27.67 -31.92 29.10
C ASN A 133 -28.57 -30.67 28.96
N ASN A 134 -28.04 -29.54 29.37
CA ASN A 134 -28.71 -28.25 29.32
C ASN A 134 -28.47 -27.49 28.02
N GLU A 135 -27.83 -28.12 27.00
CA GLU A 135 -27.38 -27.48 25.75
C GLU A 135 -26.44 -26.28 26.00
N GLY A 136 -25.81 -26.20 27.16
CA GLY A 136 -24.77 -25.23 27.43
C GLY A 136 -23.55 -25.43 26.52
N SER A 137 -22.88 -24.33 26.16
CA SER A 137 -21.70 -24.37 25.30
C SER A 137 -20.48 -24.94 25.98
N GLY A 138 -20.45 -25.03 27.29
CA GLY A 138 -19.27 -25.40 28.07
C GLY A 138 -18.27 -24.24 28.28
N CYS A 139 -18.72 -23.02 28.01
CA CYS A 139 -17.92 -21.83 28.15
C CYS A 139 -18.29 -21.02 29.38
N ASN A 140 -17.43 -20.09 29.77
CA ASN A 140 -17.66 -19.20 30.91
C ASN A 140 -19.00 -18.48 30.78
N GLY A 141 -19.82 -18.57 31.87
CA GLY A 141 -21.16 -17.99 31.89
C GLY A 141 -22.25 -18.84 31.20
N ASN A 142 -21.88 -19.91 30.48
CA ASN A 142 -22.81 -20.84 29.86
C ASN A 142 -22.28 -22.29 29.98
N PRO A 143 -22.09 -22.80 31.19
CA PRO A 143 -21.50 -24.13 31.40
C PRO A 143 -22.36 -25.23 30.78
N LEU A 144 -21.72 -26.25 30.26
CA LEU A 144 -22.37 -27.50 29.90
C LEU A 144 -22.59 -28.30 31.15
N ILE A 145 -23.86 -28.54 31.48
CA ILE A 145 -24.28 -29.36 32.64
C ILE A 145 -24.86 -30.65 32.10
N ILE A 146 -24.19 -31.75 32.36
CA ILE A 146 -24.68 -33.09 32.04
C ILE A 146 -25.26 -33.70 33.29
N THR A 147 -26.51 -34.14 33.19
CA THR A 147 -27.20 -34.89 34.22
C THR A 147 -27.21 -36.36 33.85
N ARG A 148 -26.43 -37.17 34.52
CA ARG A 148 -26.43 -38.62 34.41
C ARG A 148 -27.44 -39.18 35.39
N THR A 149 -28.42 -39.91 34.86
CA THR A 149 -29.41 -40.60 35.68
C THR A 149 -29.14 -42.09 35.65
N TYR A 150 -28.70 -42.63 36.78
CA TYR A 150 -28.55 -44.06 37.02
C TYR A 150 -29.88 -44.57 37.55
N THR A 151 -30.59 -45.35 36.75
CA THR A 151 -31.87 -45.95 37.12
C THR A 151 -31.58 -47.37 37.64
N LEU A 152 -31.81 -47.52 38.93
CA LEU A 152 -31.76 -48.83 39.59
C LEU A 152 -33.15 -49.44 39.48
N THR A 153 -33.28 -50.63 38.93
CA THR A 153 -34.54 -51.32 38.76
C THR A 153 -34.40 -52.73 39.39
N ASP A 154 -35.30 -53.02 40.33
CA ASP A 154 -35.40 -54.34 40.88
C ASP A 154 -36.13 -55.31 39.95
N CYS A 155 -36.38 -56.50 40.41
CA CYS A 155 -37.04 -57.52 39.64
C CYS A 155 -38.59 -57.33 39.54
N SER A 156 -39.18 -56.49 40.40
CA SER A 156 -40.60 -56.11 40.34
C SER A 156 -40.84 -54.96 39.32
N GLY A 157 -39.77 -54.30 38.90
CA GLY A 157 -39.82 -53.15 37.99
C GLY A 157 -39.92 -51.81 38.71
N LEU A 158 -39.80 -51.81 40.06
CA LEU A 158 -39.75 -50.58 40.84
C LEU A 158 -38.34 -49.96 40.61
N ALA A 159 -38.30 -48.67 40.47
CA ALA A 159 -37.08 -47.98 40.09
C ALA A 159 -36.76 -46.78 40.98
N THR A 160 -35.45 -46.60 41.24
CA THR A 160 -34.89 -45.40 41.87
C THR A 160 -33.92 -44.73 40.91
N ASN A 161 -34.07 -43.44 40.80
CA ASN A 161 -33.16 -42.63 40.00
C ASN A 161 -32.11 -41.96 40.91
N LEU A 162 -30.85 -42.19 40.60
CA LEU A 162 -29.72 -41.54 41.21
C LEU A 162 -29.10 -40.58 40.20
N ILE A 163 -28.78 -39.38 40.63
CA ILE A 163 -28.31 -38.31 39.77
C ILE A 163 -26.82 -38.05 40.07
N GLN A 164 -26.02 -37.94 39.02
CA GLN A 164 -24.71 -37.38 39.03
C GLN A 164 -24.70 -36.17 38.13
N THR A 165 -24.20 -35.04 38.61
CA THR A 165 -24.01 -33.82 37.84
C THR A 165 -22.57 -33.72 37.38
N ILE A 166 -22.37 -33.46 36.08
CA ILE A 166 -21.07 -33.14 35.50
C ILE A 166 -21.16 -31.75 34.92
N ARG A 167 -20.25 -30.87 35.35
CA ARG A 167 -20.20 -29.50 34.90
C ARG A 167 -18.86 -29.28 34.19
N VAL A 168 -18.97 -28.81 32.95
CA VAL A 168 -17.82 -28.41 32.12
C VAL A 168 -17.92 -26.91 31.90
N GLU A 169 -16.86 -26.20 32.18
CA GLU A 169 -16.80 -24.75 31.94
C GLU A 169 -15.38 -24.34 31.70
N ASP A 170 -15.08 -24.09 30.43
CA ASP A 170 -13.77 -23.58 30.00
C ASP A 170 -13.65 -22.09 30.31
N ASN A 171 -12.76 -21.76 31.19
CA ASN A 171 -12.42 -20.40 31.59
C ASN A 171 -10.91 -20.14 31.51
N THR A 172 -10.19 -21.02 30.84
CA THR A 172 -8.74 -20.96 30.68
C THR A 172 -8.43 -20.23 29.38
N ALA A 173 -7.67 -19.15 29.46
CA ALA A 173 -7.24 -18.45 28.26
C ALA A 173 -6.09 -19.19 27.55
N PRO A 174 -6.09 -19.22 26.20
CA PRO A 174 -5.04 -19.84 25.42
C PRO A 174 -3.70 -19.13 25.57
N ILE A 175 -2.62 -19.83 25.29
CA ILE A 175 -1.26 -19.32 25.37
C ILE A 175 -0.56 -19.36 24.02
N PHE A 176 0.33 -18.40 23.77
CA PHE A 176 1.24 -18.44 22.63
C PHE A 176 2.33 -19.50 22.83
N THR A 177 2.55 -20.34 21.83
CA THR A 177 3.59 -21.38 21.81
C THR A 177 4.77 -21.02 20.92
N SER A 178 4.61 -20.08 20.01
CA SER A 178 5.71 -19.51 19.22
C SER A 178 6.51 -18.51 20.03
N GLU A 179 7.74 -18.24 19.59
CA GLU A 179 8.56 -17.15 20.11
C GLU A 179 7.87 -15.80 19.87
N LEU A 180 7.84 -14.96 20.89
CA LEU A 180 7.20 -13.64 20.82
C LEU A 180 8.12 -12.63 20.12
N PRO A 181 7.63 -11.90 19.09
CA PRO A 181 8.43 -10.91 18.37
C PRO A 181 8.94 -9.80 19.30
N GLN A 182 10.22 -9.48 19.19
CA GLN A 182 10.79 -8.38 19.97
C GLN A 182 10.37 -7.01 19.41
N ASN A 183 10.40 -5.99 20.26
CA ASN A 183 10.26 -4.61 19.82
C ASN A 183 11.41 -4.25 18.89
N ILE A 184 11.10 -3.49 17.83
CA ILE A 184 12.06 -3.10 16.80
C ILE A 184 11.92 -1.63 16.45
N SER A 185 13.00 -1.09 15.87
CA SER A 185 13.00 0.22 15.22
C SER A 185 13.38 0.00 13.76
N VAL A 186 12.61 0.56 12.83
CA VAL A 186 12.76 0.34 11.39
C VAL A 186 12.46 1.62 10.61
N SER A 187 13.02 1.71 9.41
CA SER A 187 12.59 2.74 8.46
C SER A 187 11.16 2.45 7.96
N CYS A 188 10.46 3.47 7.51
CA CYS A 188 9.06 3.36 7.07
C CYS A 188 8.84 2.40 5.91
N ASP A 189 9.85 2.19 5.08
CA ASP A 189 9.85 1.26 3.94
C ASP A 189 10.26 -0.17 4.31
N ALA A 190 10.73 -0.38 5.56
CA ALA A 190 11.22 -1.66 6.07
C ALA A 190 10.31 -2.28 7.14
N ILE A 191 9.05 -1.87 7.22
CA ILE A 191 8.10 -2.40 8.19
C ILE A 191 7.84 -3.88 7.85
N PRO A 192 8.18 -4.81 8.77
CA PRO A 192 8.00 -6.22 8.50
C PRO A 192 6.53 -6.63 8.54
N ASN A 193 6.20 -7.64 7.75
CA ASN A 193 4.90 -8.28 7.89
C ASN A 193 4.73 -8.87 9.29
N PRO A 194 3.49 -9.00 9.79
CA PRO A 194 3.23 -9.66 11.05
C PRO A 194 3.80 -11.07 11.08
N ALA A 195 4.45 -11.42 12.18
CA ALA A 195 4.94 -12.77 12.40
C ALA A 195 3.77 -13.77 12.46
N ASN A 196 3.94 -14.94 11.85
CA ASN A 196 3.00 -16.03 12.00
C ASN A 196 3.17 -16.62 13.41
N MET A 197 2.16 -16.42 14.24
CA MET A 197 2.14 -16.92 15.61
C MET A 197 1.42 -18.27 15.68
N SER A 198 1.82 -19.08 16.64
CA SER A 198 1.11 -20.30 17.01
C SER A 198 0.79 -20.28 18.50
N GLY A 199 -0.26 -20.99 18.86
CA GLY A 199 -0.68 -21.10 20.24
C GLY A 199 -1.43 -22.39 20.49
N SER A 200 -1.75 -22.63 21.72
CA SER A 200 -2.53 -23.80 22.16
C SER A 200 -3.43 -23.43 23.33
N ASP A 201 -4.48 -24.18 23.41
CA ASP A 201 -5.43 -24.17 24.52
C ASP A 201 -5.59 -25.58 25.08
N ASN A 202 -6.08 -25.68 26.31
CA ASN A 202 -6.38 -26.96 26.95
C ASN A 202 -7.56 -27.69 26.31
N CYS A 203 -8.52 -26.93 25.75
CA CYS A 203 -9.79 -27.50 25.28
C CYS A 203 -9.93 -27.57 23.74
N GLY A 204 -8.94 -27.16 22.98
CA GLY A 204 -9.05 -27.33 21.54
C GLY A 204 -8.26 -26.36 20.69
N GLU A 205 -8.82 -26.05 19.52
CA GLU A 205 -8.19 -25.18 18.55
C GLU A 205 -8.32 -23.70 18.94
N VAL A 206 -7.36 -22.92 18.54
CA VAL A 206 -7.29 -21.50 18.82
C VAL A 206 -7.29 -20.69 17.53
N THR A 207 -7.81 -19.50 17.59
CA THR A 207 -7.76 -18.50 16.51
C THR A 207 -6.85 -17.36 16.91
N ILE A 208 -5.92 -16.98 16.01
CA ILE A 208 -5.04 -15.86 16.26
C ILE A 208 -5.38 -14.76 15.26
N THR A 209 -5.60 -13.56 15.77
CA THR A 209 -5.81 -12.34 14.99
C THR A 209 -4.70 -11.35 15.30
N VAL A 210 -4.39 -10.48 14.33
CA VAL A 210 -3.42 -9.41 14.49
C VAL A 210 -4.06 -8.09 14.11
N LEU A 211 -3.77 -7.07 14.89
CA LEU A 211 -4.23 -5.70 14.67
C LEU A 211 -3.07 -4.74 14.89
N ASP A 212 -2.84 -3.89 13.89
CA ASP A 212 -1.91 -2.77 14.01
C ASP A 212 -2.68 -1.50 14.35
N THR A 213 -2.24 -0.82 15.38
CA THR A 213 -2.68 0.55 15.70
C THR A 213 -1.50 1.50 15.55
N ILE A 214 -1.74 2.61 14.87
CA ILE A 214 -0.70 3.60 14.57
C ILE A 214 -0.92 4.80 15.48
N ASP A 215 0.12 5.17 16.20
CA ASP A 215 0.18 6.36 17.03
C ASP A 215 1.14 7.38 16.40
N ARG A 216 0.60 8.57 16.12
CA ARG A 216 1.33 9.70 15.52
C ARG A 216 1.28 10.96 16.40
N GLU A 217 0.70 10.88 17.60
CA GLU A 217 0.40 12.06 18.43
C GLU A 217 1.66 12.79 18.91
N GLU A 218 2.80 12.08 19.05
CA GLU A 218 4.07 12.66 19.48
C GLU A 218 5.07 12.87 18.35
N SER A 219 4.69 12.58 17.08
CA SER A 219 5.62 12.67 15.97
C SER A 219 5.86 14.10 15.51
N GLN A 220 7.13 14.43 15.25
CA GLN A 220 7.54 15.72 14.68
C GLN A 220 7.32 15.73 13.16
N CYS A 221 7.19 14.59 12.54
CA CYS A 221 7.00 14.44 11.10
C CYS A 221 6.12 13.23 10.74
N GLU A 222 5.58 13.21 9.53
CA GLU A 222 4.70 12.13 9.05
C GLU A 222 5.38 10.76 8.94
N GLY A 223 6.70 10.73 8.73
CA GLY A 223 7.51 9.52 8.60
C GLY A 223 7.87 8.87 9.94
N GLU A 224 7.61 9.54 11.07
CA GLU A 224 7.87 9.03 12.41
C GLU A 224 6.58 8.69 13.13
N TYR A 225 6.44 7.45 13.59
CA TYR A 225 5.28 6.99 14.34
C TYR A 225 5.56 5.65 15.02
N ILE A 226 4.65 5.28 15.90
CA ILE A 226 4.70 3.99 16.58
C ILE A 226 3.57 3.10 16.06
N ILE A 227 3.91 1.87 15.68
CA ILE A 227 2.93 0.82 15.42
C ILE A 227 2.89 -0.09 16.64
N SER A 228 1.73 -0.16 17.27
CA SER A 228 1.42 -1.16 18.28
C SER A 228 0.73 -2.33 17.59
N ARG A 229 1.49 -3.39 17.31
CA ARG A 229 1.02 -4.62 16.68
C ARG A 229 0.60 -5.60 17.75
N THR A 230 -0.69 -5.84 17.86
CA THR A 230 -1.25 -6.71 18.89
C THR A 230 -1.76 -8.01 18.28
N TRP A 231 -1.22 -9.12 18.72
CA TRP A 231 -1.77 -10.45 18.46
C TRP A 231 -2.73 -10.80 19.59
N THR A 232 -3.92 -11.23 19.24
CA THR A 232 -4.91 -11.77 20.18
C THR A 232 -5.17 -13.21 19.79
N ILE A 233 -4.92 -14.10 20.73
CA ILE A 233 -5.24 -15.51 20.62
C ILE A 233 -6.54 -15.77 21.39
N THR A 234 -7.48 -16.46 20.76
CA THR A 234 -8.81 -16.71 21.32
C THR A 234 -9.18 -18.17 21.09
N ASP A 235 -9.74 -18.82 22.10
CA ASP A 235 -10.30 -20.16 22.03
C ASP A 235 -11.76 -20.16 21.51
N SER A 236 -12.37 -21.34 21.51
CA SER A 236 -13.78 -21.50 21.11
C SER A 236 -14.77 -20.91 22.12
N CYS A 237 -14.34 -20.67 23.35
CA CYS A 237 -15.11 -20.09 24.45
C CYS A 237 -14.94 -18.56 24.58
N ASN A 238 -14.18 -17.92 23.67
CA ASN A 238 -13.82 -16.52 23.71
C ASN A 238 -12.93 -16.11 24.90
N ASN A 239 -12.32 -17.06 25.60
CA ASN A 239 -11.22 -16.71 26.47
C ASN A 239 -10.04 -16.27 25.59
N SER A 240 -9.33 -15.24 25.99
CA SER A 240 -8.28 -14.69 25.15
C SER A 240 -7.07 -14.21 25.92
N SER A 241 -5.94 -14.27 25.25
CA SER A 241 -4.68 -13.65 25.67
C SER A 241 -4.17 -12.75 24.55
N SER A 242 -3.43 -11.72 24.90
CA SER A 242 -2.86 -10.82 23.92
C SER A 242 -1.39 -10.56 24.16
N TYR A 243 -0.68 -10.24 23.09
CA TYR A 243 0.70 -9.79 23.12
C TYR A 243 0.88 -8.63 22.15
N THR A 244 1.56 -7.57 22.58
CA THR A 244 1.82 -6.39 21.77
C THR A 244 3.30 -6.20 21.54
N GLN A 245 3.68 -6.09 20.26
CA GLN A 245 4.99 -5.64 19.80
C GLN A 245 4.92 -4.15 19.49
N THR A 246 5.89 -3.41 19.95
CA THR A 246 6.08 -2.01 19.56
C THR A 246 7.07 -1.93 18.40
N ILE A 247 6.67 -1.30 17.31
CA ILE A 247 7.50 -1.02 16.14
C ILE A 247 7.63 0.50 16.06
N THR A 248 8.83 1.00 16.34
CA THR A 248 9.15 2.42 16.16
C THR A 248 9.55 2.64 14.72
N VAL A 249 8.77 3.39 13.99
CA VAL A 249 9.05 3.77 12.61
C VAL A 249 9.68 5.14 12.60
N PHE A 250 10.75 5.28 11.83
CA PHE A 250 11.45 6.54 11.65
C PHE A 250 11.79 6.76 10.17
N ASP A 251 11.96 8.00 9.83
CA ASP A 251 12.42 8.42 8.52
C ASP A 251 13.83 9.03 8.64
N ASN A 252 14.77 8.44 7.96
CA ASN A 252 16.16 8.92 7.85
C ASN A 252 16.65 8.98 6.40
N THR A 253 15.72 8.97 5.48
CA THR A 253 16.00 8.96 4.05
C THR A 253 15.78 10.35 3.48
N PRO A 254 16.78 10.97 2.86
CA PRO A 254 16.57 12.27 2.25
C PRO A 254 15.76 12.18 0.95
N PRO A 255 15.09 13.27 0.56
CA PRO A 255 14.34 13.36 -0.68
C PRO A 255 15.15 13.02 -1.92
N ILE A 256 14.51 12.43 -2.92
CA ILE A 256 15.09 12.13 -4.21
C ILE A 256 14.47 12.97 -5.32
N LEU A 257 15.27 13.28 -6.33
CA LEU A 257 14.81 13.95 -7.55
C LEU A 257 14.19 12.92 -8.49
N THR A 258 12.94 13.14 -8.92
CA THR A 258 12.23 12.27 -9.87
C THR A 258 12.13 12.86 -11.27
N SER A 259 12.22 14.19 -11.42
CA SER A 259 12.35 14.82 -12.72
C SER A 259 13.79 14.74 -13.24
N GLN A 260 13.97 14.95 -14.55
CA GLN A 260 15.31 14.97 -15.12
C GLN A 260 15.98 16.31 -14.84
N LEU A 261 17.23 16.28 -14.43
CA LEU A 261 18.11 17.43 -14.30
C LEU A 261 19.42 17.15 -15.03
N ASN A 262 19.71 17.93 -16.04
CA ASN A 262 21.03 17.94 -16.64
C ASN A 262 21.97 18.67 -15.70
N THR A 263 22.86 17.95 -15.05
CA THR A 263 23.74 18.50 -14.00
C THR A 263 24.82 19.44 -14.55
N GLU A 264 25.13 19.33 -15.83
CA GLU A 264 26.06 20.22 -16.52
C GLU A 264 25.56 20.48 -17.94
N ILE A 265 25.50 21.75 -18.32
CA ILE A 265 25.13 22.19 -19.67
C ILE A 265 26.05 23.30 -20.13
N ASN A 266 26.30 23.34 -21.43
CA ASN A 266 27.05 24.41 -22.08
C ASN A 266 26.09 25.16 -23.00
N VAL A 267 26.00 26.45 -22.85
CA VAL A 267 25.04 27.28 -23.59
C VAL A 267 25.67 28.60 -24.00
N LEU A 268 25.10 29.20 -25.02
CA LEU A 268 25.37 30.59 -25.31
C LEU A 268 24.62 31.48 -24.31
N CYS A 269 25.15 32.65 -24.06
CA CYS A 269 24.55 33.59 -23.13
C CYS A 269 23.11 33.96 -23.50
N SER A 270 22.80 34.01 -24.79
CA SER A 270 21.45 34.24 -25.31
C SER A 270 20.49 33.07 -25.12
N GLU A 271 20.99 31.89 -24.74
CA GLU A 271 20.26 30.62 -24.63
C GLU A 271 20.22 30.06 -23.21
N ILE A 272 20.50 30.88 -22.20
CA ILE A 272 20.43 30.45 -20.81
C ILE A 272 19.01 29.96 -20.54
N PRO A 273 18.81 28.69 -20.17
CA PRO A 273 17.48 28.16 -19.94
C PRO A 273 16.86 28.72 -18.66
N GLU A 274 15.56 28.82 -18.65
CA GLU A 274 14.82 29.12 -17.41
C GLU A 274 15.14 28.07 -16.32
N VAL A 275 14.91 28.45 -15.07
CA VAL A 275 15.09 27.53 -13.94
C VAL A 275 14.09 26.38 -14.09
N PRO A 276 14.57 25.12 -14.15
CA PRO A 276 13.68 23.99 -14.35
C PRO A 276 12.77 23.77 -13.14
N GLU A 277 11.52 23.46 -13.38
CA GLU A 277 10.64 22.95 -12.34
C GLU A 277 11.04 21.52 -11.98
N LEU A 278 11.59 21.34 -10.80
CA LEU A 278 12.04 20.03 -10.32
C LEU A 278 10.97 19.40 -9.43
N VAL A 279 10.79 18.11 -9.60
CA VAL A 279 9.86 17.31 -8.82
C VAL A 279 10.67 16.38 -7.91
N PHE A 280 10.41 16.49 -6.63
CA PHE A 280 11.05 15.69 -5.60
C PHE A 280 10.04 14.80 -4.93
N THR A 281 10.47 13.64 -4.50
CA THR A 281 9.65 12.71 -3.70
C THR A 281 10.50 12.13 -2.59
N ASP A 282 9.82 11.77 -1.53
CA ASP A 282 10.39 11.01 -0.46
C ASP A 282 9.60 9.71 -0.24
N ASN A 283 10.22 8.71 0.39
CA ASN A 283 9.61 7.39 0.60
C ASN A 283 8.71 7.34 1.84
N CYS A 284 8.94 8.21 2.82
CA CYS A 284 8.30 8.17 4.13
C CYS A 284 7.48 9.41 4.46
N SER A 285 7.90 10.55 3.96
CA SER A 285 7.31 11.83 4.33
C SER A 285 7.12 12.73 3.12
N GLY A 286 6.36 13.79 3.27
CA GLY A 286 6.22 14.81 2.23
C GLY A 286 7.43 15.73 2.16
N ILE A 287 7.57 16.42 1.04
CA ILE A 287 8.58 17.50 0.92
C ILE A 287 8.10 18.70 1.74
N GLN A 288 8.93 19.15 2.67
CA GLN A 288 8.65 20.32 3.52
C GLN A 288 9.07 21.61 2.84
N ASN A 289 10.29 21.64 2.30
CA ASN A 289 10.86 22.85 1.76
C ASN A 289 11.80 22.57 0.58
N VAL A 290 11.83 23.51 -0.36
CA VAL A 290 12.79 23.54 -1.45
C VAL A 290 13.40 24.94 -1.46
N ILE A 291 14.66 25.04 -1.08
CA ILE A 291 15.41 26.29 -1.11
C ILE A 291 16.22 26.29 -2.40
N TYR A 292 15.96 27.27 -3.24
CA TYR A 292 16.70 27.51 -4.46
C TYR A 292 17.70 28.63 -4.26
N ASN A 293 18.90 28.44 -4.75
CA ASN A 293 19.95 29.43 -4.79
C ASN A 293 20.64 29.41 -6.16
N GLU A 294 20.95 30.57 -6.70
CA GLU A 294 21.70 30.71 -7.92
C GLU A 294 22.88 31.64 -7.70
N THR A 295 24.04 31.21 -8.12
CA THR A 295 25.27 31.98 -8.06
C THR A 295 25.93 32.00 -9.42
N SER A 296 26.54 33.12 -9.77
CA SER A 296 27.34 33.22 -10.97
C SER A 296 28.78 33.60 -10.66
N THR A 297 29.69 33.05 -11.42
CA THR A 297 31.14 33.33 -11.33
C THR A 297 31.67 33.65 -12.70
N ILE A 298 32.19 34.86 -12.88
CA ILE A 298 32.80 35.30 -14.12
C ILE A 298 34.20 34.69 -14.20
N ILE A 299 34.48 33.96 -15.28
CA ILE A 299 35.80 33.39 -15.61
C ILE A 299 36.55 34.35 -16.50
N SER A 300 35.88 34.88 -17.51
CA SER A 300 36.42 35.87 -18.45
C SER A 300 35.25 36.71 -18.99
N ILE A 301 35.57 37.69 -19.83
CA ILE A 301 34.53 38.49 -20.52
C ILE A 301 33.70 37.64 -21.51
N TYR A 302 34.16 36.44 -21.84
CA TYR A 302 33.48 35.52 -22.76
C TYR A 302 32.92 34.29 -22.08
N GLU A 303 33.24 34.05 -20.83
CA GLU A 303 32.88 32.84 -20.12
C GLU A 303 32.52 33.12 -18.68
N TYR A 304 31.43 32.60 -18.23
CA TYR A 304 31.04 32.56 -16.82
C TYR A 304 30.29 31.28 -16.51
N VAL A 305 30.22 30.95 -15.26
CA VAL A 305 29.54 29.76 -14.77
C VAL A 305 28.41 30.19 -13.86
N ILE A 306 27.21 29.67 -14.16
CA ILE A 306 26.06 29.76 -13.26
C ILE A 306 25.95 28.42 -12.53
N VAL A 307 25.86 28.47 -11.22
CA VAL A 307 25.57 27.29 -10.40
C VAL A 307 24.20 27.49 -9.76
N ARG A 308 23.30 26.58 -10.09
CA ARG A 308 21.97 26.46 -9.50
C ARG A 308 21.99 25.36 -8.46
N GLU A 309 21.52 25.65 -7.27
CA GLU A 309 21.50 24.71 -6.15
C GLU A 309 20.10 24.63 -5.60
N TRP A 310 19.67 23.40 -5.32
CA TRP A 310 18.43 23.12 -4.64
C TRP A 310 18.74 22.34 -3.37
N VAL A 311 18.40 22.90 -2.22
CA VAL A 311 18.42 22.22 -0.92
C VAL A 311 17.00 21.82 -0.62
N VAL A 312 16.76 20.53 -0.58
CA VAL A 312 15.42 19.97 -0.42
C VAL A 312 15.35 19.23 0.91
N SER A 313 14.42 19.61 1.74
CA SER A 313 14.15 18.91 3.00
C SER A 313 12.76 18.29 3.00
N ASP A 314 12.66 17.13 3.62
CA ASP A 314 11.39 16.47 3.90
C ASP A 314 10.77 16.99 5.21
N ASN A 315 9.60 16.46 5.57
CA ASN A 315 8.93 16.83 6.81
C ASN A 315 9.64 16.31 8.08
N CYS A 316 10.58 15.37 7.94
CA CYS A 316 11.37 14.80 9.02
C CYS A 316 12.73 15.48 9.20
N GLY A 317 13.06 16.43 8.32
CA GLY A 317 14.28 17.20 8.37
C GLY A 317 15.49 16.54 7.70
N ASN A 318 15.29 15.45 6.92
CA ASN A 318 16.36 14.91 6.11
C ASN A 318 16.55 15.79 4.87
N GLU A 319 17.80 16.06 4.51
CA GLU A 319 18.14 17.00 3.43
C GLU A 319 18.91 16.34 2.31
N ALA A 320 18.57 16.72 1.08
CA ALA A 320 19.31 16.40 -0.13
C ALA A 320 19.68 17.66 -0.91
N ASN A 321 20.84 17.64 -1.53
CA ASN A 321 21.34 18.74 -2.35
C ASN A 321 21.43 18.31 -3.81
N PHE A 322 20.90 19.16 -4.68
CA PHE A 322 20.97 18.97 -6.13
C PHE A 322 21.57 20.22 -6.74
N SER A 323 22.39 20.04 -7.76
CA SER A 323 23.04 21.18 -8.42
C SER A 323 23.05 21.02 -9.94
N GLN A 324 23.01 22.15 -10.60
CA GLN A 324 23.20 22.28 -12.04
C GLN A 324 24.28 23.33 -12.29
N THR A 325 25.27 22.95 -13.08
CA THR A 325 26.31 23.86 -13.57
C THR A 325 26.00 24.25 -15.00
N ILE A 326 25.93 25.52 -15.27
CA ILE A 326 25.72 26.07 -16.60
C ILE A 326 26.99 26.81 -16.99
N ASN A 327 27.72 26.26 -17.93
CA ASN A 327 28.87 26.92 -18.52
C ASN A 327 28.35 27.82 -19.64
N VAL A 328 28.47 29.11 -19.45
CA VAL A 328 27.94 30.10 -20.36
C VAL A 328 29.09 30.70 -21.15
N SER A 329 28.99 30.63 -22.46
CA SER A 329 29.89 31.34 -23.40
C SER A 329 29.16 32.54 -24.02
N VAL A 330 29.83 33.64 -24.05
CA VAL A 330 29.37 34.85 -24.74
C VAL A 330 29.86 34.80 -26.16
N GLU A 331 28.96 34.93 -27.11
CA GLU A 331 29.34 35.01 -28.53
C GLU A 331 30.26 36.20 -28.76
N GLU A 332 31.32 35.96 -29.52
CA GLU A 332 32.09 37.08 -30.00
C GLU A 332 31.24 37.90 -30.95
N PRO A 333 31.37 39.24 -30.93
CA PRO A 333 30.62 40.09 -31.81
C PRO A 333 30.97 39.76 -33.25
N PHE A 334 29.98 39.27 -34.01
CA PHE A 334 30.15 38.96 -35.43
C PHE A 334 30.17 40.20 -36.33
N ASP A 335 29.63 41.30 -35.82
CA ASP A 335 29.46 42.53 -36.59
C ASP A 335 30.32 43.66 -36.05
N ALA A 336 31.60 43.63 -36.42
CA ALA A 336 32.44 44.80 -36.21
C ALA A 336 31.95 45.93 -37.11
N ILE A 337 31.60 47.06 -36.51
CA ILE A 337 31.22 48.26 -37.25
C ILE A 337 32.43 48.79 -37.98
N PRO A 338 32.46 48.68 -39.33
CA PRO A 338 33.59 49.21 -40.07
C PRO A 338 33.54 50.74 -40.06
N PHE A 339 34.61 51.35 -39.68
CA PHE A 339 34.76 52.80 -39.67
C PHE A 339 36.13 53.20 -40.19
N ALA A 340 36.19 54.18 -41.07
CA ALA A 340 37.44 54.70 -41.57
C ALA A 340 37.63 56.14 -41.08
N ILE A 341 38.83 56.46 -40.67
CA ILE A 341 39.22 57.78 -40.23
C ILE A 341 40.57 58.16 -40.82
N CYS A 342 40.68 59.43 -41.23
CA CYS A 342 41.95 59.95 -41.69
C CYS A 342 42.86 60.27 -40.49
N ILE A 343 44.16 59.97 -40.67
CA ILE A 343 45.18 60.20 -39.64
C ILE A 343 45.30 61.67 -39.23
N GLU A 344 44.92 62.57 -40.09
CA GLU A 344 44.93 64.02 -39.82
C GLU A 344 43.62 64.57 -39.21
N GLU A 345 42.61 63.71 -39.06
CA GLU A 345 41.34 64.13 -38.42
C GLU A 345 41.48 64.42 -36.92
N ASN A 346 40.52 65.18 -36.41
CA ASN A 346 40.42 65.41 -34.97
C ASN A 346 40.06 64.13 -34.20
N PRO A 347 40.45 64.00 -32.94
CA PRO A 347 39.97 62.94 -32.09
C PRO A 347 38.47 62.76 -32.13
N ILE A 348 37.97 61.52 -32.30
CA ILE A 348 36.56 61.17 -32.37
C ILE A 348 36.10 60.48 -31.09
N ASP A 349 34.91 60.80 -30.64
CA ASP A 349 34.24 60.02 -29.59
C ASP A 349 33.58 58.81 -30.24
N LEU A 350 34.02 57.61 -29.89
CA LEU A 350 33.57 56.35 -30.44
C LEU A 350 32.08 56.09 -30.20
N PHE A 351 31.48 56.72 -29.22
CA PHE A 351 30.02 56.65 -29.04
C PHE A 351 29.24 57.29 -30.21
N THR A 352 29.86 58.16 -30.98
CA THR A 352 29.22 58.73 -32.16
C THR A 352 29.09 57.71 -33.32
N ILE A 353 29.79 56.59 -33.22
CA ILE A 353 29.76 55.50 -34.22
C ILE A 353 28.74 54.42 -33.80
N LEU A 354 28.48 54.32 -32.48
CA LEU A 354 27.51 53.38 -31.95
C LEU A 354 26.08 53.95 -32.02
N ASP A 355 25.09 53.07 -32.00
CA ASP A 355 23.69 53.48 -31.92
C ASP A 355 23.38 54.18 -30.58
N ASP A 356 22.58 55.23 -30.60
CA ASP A 356 22.18 56.04 -29.45
C ASP A 356 21.47 55.21 -28.36
N SER A 357 20.97 54.02 -28.67
CA SER A 357 20.33 53.13 -27.72
C SER A 357 21.30 52.36 -26.84
N ILE A 358 22.61 52.38 -27.18
CA ILE A 358 23.63 51.63 -26.45
C ILE A 358 24.00 52.39 -25.15
N PRO A 359 23.90 51.73 -23.97
CA PRO A 359 24.30 52.38 -22.71
C PRO A 359 25.76 52.83 -22.75
N THR A 360 26.02 54.03 -22.24
CA THR A 360 27.38 54.61 -22.17
C THR A 360 28.15 54.23 -20.91
N THR A 361 27.64 53.25 -20.12
CA THR A 361 28.20 52.82 -18.82
C THR A 361 29.31 51.75 -18.96
N GLY A 362 29.56 51.28 -20.16
CA GLY A 362 30.54 50.22 -20.42
C GLY A 362 31.98 50.73 -20.52
N THR A 363 32.87 49.83 -20.86
CA THR A 363 34.30 50.05 -20.93
C THR A 363 34.83 49.80 -22.34
N TRP A 364 35.61 50.76 -22.88
CA TRP A 364 36.33 50.58 -24.13
C TRP A 364 37.67 49.92 -23.90
N ILE A 365 38.02 48.96 -24.74
CA ILE A 365 39.32 48.30 -24.75
C ILE A 365 39.88 48.21 -26.18
N GLU A 366 41.17 48.24 -26.30
CA GLU A 366 41.89 47.99 -27.54
C GLU A 366 42.16 46.47 -27.67
N VAL A 367 41.51 45.82 -28.63
CA VAL A 367 41.85 44.43 -28.99
C VAL A 367 43.18 44.41 -29.77
N THR A 368 43.31 45.35 -30.69
CA THR A 368 44.59 45.64 -31.35
C THR A 368 45.17 46.88 -30.73
N SER A 369 46.27 46.74 -30.01
CA SER A 369 46.89 47.85 -29.31
C SER A 369 47.29 48.95 -30.32
N SER A 370 46.64 50.09 -30.19
CA SER A 370 46.89 51.25 -31.02
C SER A 370 47.66 52.36 -30.29
N GLY A 371 47.34 52.49 -28.99
CA GLY A 371 47.76 53.64 -28.19
C GLY A 371 47.03 54.92 -28.53
N GLY A 372 45.99 54.86 -29.34
CA GLY A 372 45.17 56.01 -29.73
C GLY A 372 43.92 56.21 -28.86
N LEU A 373 43.54 55.18 -28.08
CA LEU A 373 42.31 55.17 -27.29
C LEU A 373 42.54 55.76 -25.89
N THR A 374 41.71 56.70 -25.49
CA THR A 374 41.65 57.22 -24.12
C THR A 374 40.18 57.39 -23.70
N GLY A 375 39.71 56.48 -22.85
CA GLY A 375 38.26 56.41 -22.54
C GLY A 375 37.47 56.05 -23.81
N SER A 376 36.51 56.87 -24.19
CA SER A 376 35.77 56.74 -25.45
C SER A 376 36.38 57.50 -26.62
N ILE A 377 37.42 58.27 -26.40
CA ILE A 377 38.02 59.12 -27.42
C ILE A 377 39.17 58.40 -28.13
N PHE A 378 39.05 58.25 -29.44
CA PHE A 378 40.12 57.74 -30.29
C PHE A 378 40.81 58.89 -31.02
N ASN A 379 42.13 58.99 -30.86
CA ASN A 379 42.94 60.00 -31.53
C ASN A 379 43.76 59.37 -32.68
N PRO A 380 43.38 59.60 -33.95
CA PRO A 380 44.04 58.99 -35.10
C PRO A 380 45.48 59.47 -35.27
N SER A 381 45.80 60.69 -34.81
CA SER A 381 47.16 61.23 -34.91
C SER A 381 48.18 60.55 -34.01
N ASN A 382 47.74 59.76 -33.04
CA ASN A 382 48.63 59.01 -32.12
C ASN A 382 48.94 57.60 -32.57
N VAL A 383 48.42 57.17 -33.73
CA VAL A 383 48.55 55.80 -34.19
C VAL A 383 49.22 55.77 -35.59
N THR A 384 49.61 54.60 -36.01
CA THR A 384 50.09 54.38 -37.36
C THR A 384 48.96 54.04 -38.35
N LEU A 385 49.20 54.18 -39.63
CA LEU A 385 48.25 53.72 -40.62
C LEU A 385 48.00 52.22 -40.48
N GLY A 386 46.75 51.82 -40.52
CA GLY A 386 46.41 50.41 -40.39
C GLY A 386 45.02 50.18 -39.84
N TYR A 387 44.71 48.90 -39.54
CA TYR A 387 43.44 48.46 -39.00
C TYR A 387 43.56 48.19 -37.51
N TYR A 388 42.61 48.68 -36.75
CA TYR A 388 42.51 48.55 -35.29
C TYR A 388 41.16 48.04 -34.93
N THR A 389 41.11 47.07 -34.02
CA THR A 389 39.87 46.59 -33.45
C THR A 389 39.71 47.16 -32.06
N LEU A 390 38.66 47.94 -31.87
CA LEU A 390 38.26 48.52 -30.60
C LEU A 390 36.97 47.87 -30.14
N ARG A 391 36.91 47.51 -28.89
CA ARG A 391 35.76 46.79 -28.32
C ARG A 391 35.17 47.60 -27.21
N TYR A 392 33.85 47.68 -27.21
CA TYR A 392 33.05 48.29 -26.13
C TYR A 392 32.25 47.23 -25.42
N ILE A 393 32.44 47.11 -24.11
CA ILE A 393 31.80 46.11 -23.28
C ILE A 393 30.89 46.81 -22.28
N VAL A 394 29.61 46.49 -22.33
CA VAL A 394 28.63 46.91 -21.33
C VAL A 394 28.32 45.72 -20.45
N GLU A 395 28.79 45.74 -19.20
CA GLU A 395 28.41 44.79 -18.18
C GLU A 395 26.99 45.14 -17.69
N LEU A 396 26.12 44.16 -17.71
CA LEU A 396 24.73 44.29 -17.23
C LEU A 396 24.63 43.72 -15.83
N GLU A 397 23.75 44.29 -15.03
CA GLU A 397 23.43 43.75 -13.71
C GLU A 397 22.63 42.44 -13.83
N ASP A 398 22.61 41.61 -12.77
CA ASP A 398 21.78 40.41 -12.64
C ASP A 398 22.02 39.27 -13.65
N ASN A 399 23.29 38.89 -13.87
CA ASN A 399 23.65 37.76 -14.76
C ASN A 399 23.19 37.89 -16.21
N ALA A 400 22.82 39.08 -16.64
CA ALA A 400 22.50 39.33 -18.03
C ALA A 400 23.75 39.26 -18.91
N CYS A 401 23.60 38.87 -20.16
CA CYS A 401 24.66 38.78 -21.11
C CYS A 401 25.36 40.15 -21.30
N PRO A 402 26.65 40.24 -21.16
CA PRO A 402 27.36 41.49 -21.50
C PRO A 402 27.09 41.81 -22.97
N MET A 403 26.76 43.04 -23.22
CA MET A 403 26.69 43.52 -24.61
C MET A 403 28.09 43.93 -25.05
N ILE A 404 28.55 43.33 -26.13
CA ILE A 404 29.88 43.57 -26.69
C ILE A 404 29.72 44.13 -28.11
N TYR A 405 30.34 45.26 -28.33
CA TYR A 405 30.36 45.92 -29.65
C TYR A 405 31.80 46.05 -30.11
N GLU A 406 32.06 45.81 -31.40
CA GLU A 406 33.37 46.02 -31.99
C GLU A 406 33.32 47.11 -33.06
N ILE A 407 34.32 47.92 -33.07
CA ILE A 407 34.60 48.82 -34.17
C ILE A 407 35.87 48.36 -34.88
N TYR A 408 35.75 48.08 -36.15
CA TYR A 408 36.89 47.77 -37.03
C TYR A 408 37.31 49.05 -37.69
N LEU A 409 38.30 49.70 -37.11
CA LEU A 409 38.74 51.04 -37.47
C LEU A 409 39.89 50.99 -38.47
N ASN A 410 39.71 51.58 -39.61
CA ASN A 410 40.77 51.79 -40.61
C ASN A 410 41.31 53.21 -40.53
N VAL A 411 42.55 53.37 -40.03
CA VAL A 411 43.25 54.64 -40.05
C VAL A 411 44.09 54.71 -41.33
N ASN A 412 43.70 55.66 -42.17
CA ASN A 412 44.30 55.81 -43.50
C ASN A 412 44.83 57.25 -43.72
N ASP A 413 45.55 57.47 -44.78
CA ASP A 413 46.05 58.78 -45.25
C ASP A 413 45.24 59.34 -46.44
N ASP A 414 44.17 58.64 -46.82
CA ASP A 414 43.31 59.07 -47.88
C ASP A 414 42.21 59.99 -47.32
N CYS A 415 42.59 61.22 -47.16
CA CYS A 415 41.71 62.27 -46.58
C CYS A 415 40.69 62.83 -47.61
N VAL A 416 40.45 62.14 -48.67
CA VAL A 416 39.52 62.54 -49.73
C VAL A 416 38.24 61.71 -49.71
N VAL A 417 37.09 62.42 -49.77
CA VAL A 417 35.74 61.93 -49.85
C VAL A 417 35.56 60.65 -50.68
N LEU A 418 35.00 59.67 -50.09
CA LEU A 418 34.69 58.31 -50.52
C LEU A 418 34.41 58.11 -52.01
N PRO A 419 34.96 57.03 -52.60
CA PRO A 419 34.49 56.57 -53.90
C PRO A 419 33.06 56.04 -53.81
N ALA A 420 32.34 56.19 -54.95
CA ALA A 420 30.97 55.77 -55.14
C ALA A 420 30.72 54.37 -54.64
N CYS A 421 29.61 54.22 -53.94
CA CYS A 421 29.04 52.96 -53.48
C CYS A 421 28.72 52.03 -54.67
N ASP A 422 29.66 51.22 -55.10
CA ASP A 422 29.47 50.25 -56.18
C ASP A 422 28.90 48.94 -55.65
N ILE A 423 27.65 48.65 -56.06
CA ILE A 423 27.02 47.39 -55.68
C ILE A 423 27.69 46.20 -56.40
N THR A 424 28.20 45.27 -55.65
CA THR A 424 28.67 43.98 -56.11
C THR A 424 27.79 42.84 -55.58
N VAL A 425 27.24 42.02 -56.47
CA VAL A 425 26.38 40.91 -56.09
C VAL A 425 27.15 39.58 -56.15
N TYR A 426 27.17 38.87 -55.04
CA TYR A 426 27.78 37.55 -54.96
C TYR A 426 26.71 36.48 -55.15
N ASN A 427 26.84 35.70 -56.22
CA ASN A 427 25.79 34.80 -56.74
C ASN A 427 25.87 33.34 -56.24
N ALA A 428 26.63 33.06 -55.19
CA ALA A 428 26.67 31.78 -54.55
C ALA A 428 26.08 31.90 -53.14
N VAL A 429 25.15 31.01 -52.81
CA VAL A 429 24.53 30.93 -51.47
C VAL A 429 24.61 29.49 -51.02
N SER A 430 25.23 29.24 -49.87
CA SER A 430 25.50 27.93 -49.33
C SER A 430 25.19 27.91 -47.82
N PRO A 431 23.91 27.90 -47.44
CA PRO A 431 23.49 28.03 -46.06
C PRO A 431 23.71 26.71 -45.29
N ASN A 432 24.96 26.48 -44.87
CA ASN A 432 25.43 25.30 -44.16
C ASN A 432 26.11 25.66 -42.83
N ASP A 433 26.00 26.91 -42.41
CA ASP A 433 26.53 27.48 -41.16
C ASP A 433 28.05 27.32 -41.01
N ASP A 434 28.79 27.40 -42.14
CA ASP A 434 30.25 27.37 -42.16
C ASP A 434 30.90 28.77 -42.22
N SER A 435 30.08 29.81 -42.08
CA SER A 435 30.46 31.24 -42.17
C SER A 435 30.92 31.68 -43.56
N SER A 436 30.63 30.90 -44.61
CA SER A 436 31.04 31.23 -45.98
C SER A 436 29.86 31.11 -46.93
N ASN A 437 29.35 32.25 -47.43
CA ASN A 437 28.20 32.32 -48.34
C ASN A 437 26.88 31.77 -47.75
N ASP A 438 26.71 31.83 -46.43
CA ASP A 438 25.52 31.33 -45.77
C ASP A 438 24.23 32.09 -46.17
N PHE A 439 24.37 33.26 -46.73
CA PHE A 439 23.26 34.07 -47.20
C PHE A 439 23.64 34.77 -48.53
N PHE A 440 22.63 35.30 -49.20
CA PHE A 440 22.81 36.05 -50.42
C PHE A 440 23.38 37.43 -50.11
N PHE A 441 24.69 37.56 -50.32
CA PHE A 441 25.46 38.76 -49.98
C PHE A 441 25.54 39.73 -51.17
N ILE A 442 25.24 40.99 -50.87
CA ILE A 442 25.29 42.12 -51.84
C ILE A 442 26.14 43.22 -51.23
N ASP A 443 27.37 43.29 -51.65
CA ASP A 443 28.32 44.30 -51.19
C ASP A 443 27.95 45.70 -51.70
N GLY A 444 28.18 46.73 -50.88
CA GLY A 444 27.82 48.11 -51.18
C GLY A 444 26.32 48.43 -51.05
N LEU A 445 25.50 47.47 -50.54
CA LEU A 445 24.07 47.71 -50.40
C LEU A 445 23.75 48.62 -49.22
N GLU A 446 24.64 48.69 -48.23
CA GLU A 446 24.57 49.62 -47.10
C GLU A 446 24.43 51.08 -47.47
N CYS A 447 24.94 51.44 -48.62
CA CYS A 447 24.78 52.78 -49.20
C CYS A 447 23.37 53.07 -49.72
N TYR A 448 22.56 52.07 -49.86
CA TYR A 448 21.20 52.16 -50.45
C TYR A 448 20.15 51.57 -49.54
N PRO A 449 19.83 52.22 -48.42
CA PRO A 449 18.87 51.70 -47.48
C PRO A 449 17.43 51.55 -48.03
N ASP A 450 17.07 52.36 -49.04
CA ASP A 450 15.83 52.22 -49.81
C ASP A 450 16.02 51.20 -50.93
N ASN A 451 16.08 49.94 -50.57
CA ASN A 451 16.27 48.85 -51.51
C ASN A 451 15.19 47.77 -51.33
N THR A 452 15.04 46.91 -52.33
CA THR A 452 14.22 45.71 -52.29
C THR A 452 14.89 44.60 -53.08
N VAL A 453 15.02 43.44 -52.45
CA VAL A 453 15.51 42.21 -53.09
C VAL A 453 14.36 41.23 -53.25
N GLU A 454 14.12 40.83 -54.50
CA GLU A 454 13.15 39.82 -54.89
C GLU A 454 13.87 38.62 -55.49
N ILE A 455 13.56 37.40 -55.06
CA ILE A 455 14.16 36.17 -55.58
C ILE A 455 13.07 35.25 -56.14
N TYR A 456 13.35 34.76 -57.33
CA TYR A 456 12.43 33.94 -58.11
C TYR A 456 13.06 32.58 -58.42
N ASN A 457 12.23 31.55 -58.44
CA ASN A 457 12.66 30.25 -58.93
C ASN A 457 12.76 30.23 -60.47
N ARG A 458 13.25 29.12 -61.03
CA ARG A 458 13.41 28.98 -62.49
C ARG A 458 12.15 29.05 -63.32
N TRP A 459 10.97 29.01 -62.68
CA TRP A 459 9.68 29.19 -63.34
C TRP A 459 9.13 30.60 -63.19
N GLY A 460 9.88 31.52 -62.62
CA GLY A 460 9.49 32.91 -62.42
C GLY A 460 8.54 33.10 -61.25
N ILE A 461 8.46 32.15 -60.32
CA ILE A 461 7.64 32.30 -59.12
C ILE A 461 8.47 32.94 -58.03
N LEU A 462 7.97 34.01 -57.44
CA LEU A 462 8.59 34.73 -56.35
C LEU A 462 8.66 33.82 -55.11
N VAL A 463 9.87 33.59 -54.57
CA VAL A 463 10.13 32.74 -53.40
C VAL A 463 10.60 33.54 -52.18
N TYR A 464 11.12 34.73 -52.39
CA TYR A 464 11.58 35.64 -51.35
C TYR A 464 11.42 37.09 -51.79
N SER A 465 11.07 37.98 -50.87
CA SER A 465 10.99 39.41 -51.12
C SER A 465 11.18 40.19 -49.84
N GLU A 466 12.23 40.98 -49.75
CA GLU A 466 12.54 41.81 -48.61
C GLU A 466 12.82 43.25 -49.04
N THR A 467 12.25 44.20 -48.29
CA THR A 467 12.52 45.63 -48.42
C THR A 467 13.46 46.09 -47.33
N GLY A 468 14.48 46.85 -47.71
CA GLY A 468 15.59 47.19 -46.80
C GLY A 468 16.42 45.96 -46.51
N TYR A 469 16.79 45.24 -47.53
CA TYR A 469 17.72 44.11 -47.46
C TYR A 469 19.07 44.60 -46.92
N ASP A 470 19.65 43.88 -45.92
CA ASP A 470 20.78 44.41 -45.15
C ASP A 470 21.98 43.48 -45.00
N ASN A 471 22.05 42.40 -45.72
CA ASN A 471 23.10 41.37 -45.59
C ASN A 471 23.20 40.72 -44.19
N ASN A 472 22.31 41.01 -43.27
CA ASN A 472 22.32 40.54 -41.91
C ASN A 472 20.98 39.91 -41.50
N LEU A 473 20.17 40.64 -40.77
CA LEU A 473 18.87 40.17 -40.29
C LEU A 473 17.84 39.90 -41.37
N LYS A 474 17.93 40.69 -42.45
CA LYS A 474 17.02 40.62 -43.59
C LYS A 474 17.66 39.96 -44.81
N SER A 475 18.51 39.01 -44.60
CA SER A 475 19.24 38.32 -45.67
C SER A 475 18.54 37.02 -46.10
N PHE A 476 18.69 36.65 -47.36
CA PHE A 476 18.15 35.43 -47.93
C PHE A 476 19.07 34.23 -47.62
N LYS A 477 18.53 33.27 -46.87
CA LYS A 477 19.24 32.03 -46.44
C LYS A 477 18.65 30.76 -47.08
N GLY A 478 18.06 30.87 -48.27
CA GLY A 478 17.52 29.72 -48.98
C GLY A 478 16.20 29.20 -48.42
N ILE A 479 15.47 30.02 -47.67
CA ILE A 479 14.16 29.68 -47.07
C ILE A 479 13.06 30.42 -47.85
N SER A 480 11.94 29.74 -48.09
CA SER A 480 10.79 30.33 -48.78
C SER A 480 9.95 31.20 -47.86
N GLU A 481 9.51 32.34 -48.31
CA GLU A 481 8.49 33.15 -47.63
C GLU A 481 7.07 32.66 -47.85
N GLY A 482 6.83 31.58 -48.60
CA GLY A 482 5.54 30.95 -48.80
C GLY A 482 4.61 31.72 -49.72
N ARG A 483 4.88 31.74 -51.04
CA ARG A 483 3.97 32.32 -52.03
C ARG A 483 3.58 31.29 -53.11
N ASN A 484 2.30 31.17 -53.33
CA ASN A 484 1.60 30.42 -54.39
C ASN A 484 1.90 28.94 -54.61
N THR A 485 3.07 28.42 -54.35
CA THR A 485 3.42 27.00 -54.61
C THR A 485 4.39 26.37 -53.61
N ILE A 486 4.88 27.14 -52.65
CA ILE A 486 5.85 26.71 -51.67
C ILE A 486 5.39 27.20 -50.29
N ASN A 487 5.40 26.33 -49.28
CA ASN A 487 4.99 26.72 -47.94
C ASN A 487 5.97 27.72 -47.33
N LYS A 488 5.46 28.59 -46.45
CA LYS A 488 6.30 29.50 -45.69
C LYS A 488 7.25 28.73 -44.79
N ASN A 489 8.51 29.17 -44.68
CA ASN A 489 9.60 28.54 -43.93
C ASN A 489 10.04 27.16 -44.47
N GLU A 490 9.69 26.82 -45.70
CA GLU A 490 10.19 25.60 -46.33
C GLU A 490 11.54 25.88 -47.00
N LEU A 491 12.46 24.92 -46.85
CA LEU A 491 13.78 25.00 -47.47
C LEU A 491 13.66 24.89 -48.99
N LEU A 492 14.21 25.85 -49.69
CA LEU A 492 14.25 25.85 -51.16
C LEU A 492 15.22 24.79 -51.67
N PRO A 493 14.92 24.04 -52.73
CA PRO A 493 15.81 23.07 -53.32
C PRO A 493 17.06 23.69 -53.94
N ASP A 494 18.15 22.94 -53.98
CA ASP A 494 19.38 23.35 -54.67
C ASP A 494 19.12 23.65 -56.13
N GLY A 495 19.78 24.71 -56.62
CA GLY A 495 19.62 25.09 -57.99
C GLY A 495 19.80 26.58 -58.26
N THR A 496 19.47 26.96 -59.48
CA THR A 496 19.56 28.36 -59.93
C THR A 496 18.27 29.08 -59.65
N TYR A 497 18.39 30.24 -59.02
CA TYR A 497 17.34 31.22 -58.76
C TYR A 497 17.69 32.53 -59.48
N PHE A 498 16.73 33.40 -59.61
CA PHE A 498 16.92 34.70 -60.22
C PHE A 498 16.58 35.77 -59.22
N TYR A 499 17.38 36.82 -59.14
CA TYR A 499 17.09 37.94 -58.25
C TYR A 499 16.80 39.21 -59.06
N ILE A 500 16.04 40.08 -58.45
CA ILE A 500 15.84 41.48 -58.86
C ILE A 500 16.14 42.32 -57.63
N LEU A 501 17.17 43.13 -57.71
CA LEU A 501 17.55 44.15 -56.75
C LEU A 501 17.04 45.49 -57.30
N LYS A 502 16.15 46.14 -56.53
CA LYS A 502 15.67 47.50 -56.80
C LYS A 502 16.24 48.40 -55.73
N TYR A 503 16.81 49.49 -56.06
CA TYR A 503 17.36 50.45 -55.10
C TYR A 503 17.23 51.86 -55.62
N THR A 504 17.22 52.83 -54.69
CA THR A 504 17.15 54.26 -54.99
C THR A 504 18.47 54.89 -54.61
N ASP A 505 19.08 55.63 -55.53
CA ASP A 505 20.33 56.33 -55.27
C ASP A 505 20.09 57.66 -54.54
N GLU A 506 21.13 58.34 -54.15
CA GLU A 506 21.09 59.62 -53.44
C GLU A 506 20.38 60.73 -54.24
N GLU A 507 20.34 60.61 -55.59
CA GLU A 507 19.60 61.52 -56.48
C GLU A 507 18.12 61.15 -56.61
N ASN A 508 17.58 60.21 -55.78
CA ASN A 508 16.23 59.65 -55.88
C ASN A 508 15.91 58.96 -57.21
N LYS A 509 16.92 58.50 -57.93
CA LYS A 509 16.75 57.74 -59.14
C LYS A 509 16.68 56.25 -58.83
N LYS A 510 15.70 55.59 -59.40
CA LYS A 510 15.48 54.15 -59.22
C LYS A 510 16.31 53.35 -60.18
N HIS A 511 16.95 52.34 -59.64
CA HIS A 511 17.77 51.39 -60.36
C HIS A 511 17.26 49.97 -60.13
N ASP A 512 17.33 49.15 -61.19
CA ASP A 512 17.00 47.75 -61.13
C ASP A 512 18.22 46.95 -61.59
N ARG A 513 18.67 46.01 -60.78
CA ARG A 513 19.67 45.00 -61.17
C ARG A 513 19.04 43.63 -61.11
N SER A 514 19.29 42.79 -62.08
CA SER A 514 18.81 41.42 -62.08
C SER A 514 19.95 40.47 -62.46
N GLY A 515 19.89 39.31 -61.92
CA GLY A 515 20.86 38.27 -62.17
C GLY A 515 20.38 36.93 -61.67
N TYR A 516 21.31 36.03 -61.54
CA TYR A 516 21.06 34.71 -60.98
C TYR A 516 21.88 34.49 -59.70
N LEU A 517 21.39 33.69 -58.85
CA LEU A 517 22.12 33.12 -57.72
C LEU A 517 22.00 31.59 -57.73
N TYR A 518 23.01 30.92 -57.24
CA TYR A 518 23.05 29.48 -57.14
C TYR A 518 22.96 29.10 -55.68
N LEU A 519 21.90 28.36 -55.31
CA LEU A 519 21.70 27.82 -53.98
C LEU A 519 22.22 26.39 -53.94
N ASN A 520 23.14 26.10 -53.01
CA ASN A 520 23.70 24.78 -52.78
C ASN A 520 23.86 24.57 -51.27
N ARG A 521 23.54 23.41 -50.79
CA ARG A 521 23.64 23.07 -49.35
C ARG A 521 24.59 21.95 -49.08
#